data_de7ae11d0d8eb9e21bbfc1494d298f6d
#
_entry.id   de7ae11d0d8eb9e21bbfc1494d298f6d
#
_cell.length_a   1.000
_cell.length_b   1.000
_cell.length_c   1.000
_cell.angle_alpha   90.00
_cell.angle_beta   90.00
_cell.angle_gamma   90.00
#
_symmetry.space_group_name_H-M   'P 1'
#
loop_
_entity.id
_entity.type
_entity.pdbx_description
1 polymer ?
#
loop_
_entity_poly.entity_id
_entity_poly.type
_entity_poly.pdbx_seq_one_letter_code
_entity_poly.pdbx_strand_id
1 'polypeptide(L)'
;MPKKGKDPKEALKHTAIATLNGGAYSYGVVFSSSLLGSMMQNSTNKVIQSLGNGLVPTMVVGTAVANVTIFTHYFSGKIDETELCKQLGRTNTSLLSGGAMAFAGQALIPIPVVGALIGSFVGAALSEAFFNALNSKKVELARQKRIRD
;
A
#
# COMPACT_ATOMS: atom_id res chain seq x y z
N MET A 1 33.49 16.43 -6.52
CA MET A 1 32.51 17.48 -6.29
C MET A 1 31.84 17.29 -4.95
N PRO A 2 31.88 18.22 -4.01
CA PRO A 2 31.19 18.07 -2.74
C PRO A 2 29.68 18.09 -2.98
N LYS A 3 28.96 17.04 -2.52
CA LYS A 3 27.50 17.02 -2.49
C LYS A 3 27.06 18.21 -1.61
N LYS A 4 26.41 19.22 -2.19
CA LYS A 4 25.73 20.28 -1.43
C LYS A 4 24.80 19.62 -0.43
N GLY A 5 25.15 19.65 0.84
CA GLY A 5 24.28 19.24 1.93
C GLY A 5 23.00 20.06 1.85
N LYS A 6 21.84 19.41 1.88
CA LYS A 6 20.56 20.13 1.95
C LYS A 6 20.58 21.02 3.18
N ASP A 7 20.13 22.26 3.02
CA ASP A 7 20.01 23.20 4.15
C ASP A 7 19.19 22.53 5.27
N PRO A 8 19.69 22.48 6.52
CA PRO A 8 18.96 21.87 7.63
C PRO A 8 17.54 22.43 7.81
N LYS A 9 17.32 23.69 7.49
CA LYS A 9 16.00 24.34 7.55
C LYS A 9 15.04 23.79 6.47
N GLU A 10 15.54 23.59 5.24
CA GLU A 10 14.74 22.95 4.19
C GLU A 10 14.42 21.48 4.52
N ALA A 11 15.39 20.74 5.02
CA ALA A 11 15.17 19.35 5.45
C ALA A 11 14.11 19.28 6.55
N LEU A 12 14.16 20.14 7.56
CA LEU A 12 13.19 20.22 8.64
C LEU A 12 11.79 20.59 8.11
N LYS A 13 11.68 21.56 7.21
CA LYS A 13 10.41 21.96 6.58
C LYS A 13 9.79 20.81 5.79
N HIS A 14 10.57 20.13 4.96
CA HIS A 14 10.10 18.98 4.19
C HIS A 14 9.66 17.83 5.09
N THR A 15 10.41 17.54 6.16
CA THR A 15 10.04 16.52 7.13
C THR A 15 8.76 16.89 7.85
N ALA A 16 8.59 18.12 8.31
CA ALA A 16 7.37 18.58 8.97
C ALA A 16 6.15 18.47 8.06
N ILE A 17 6.25 18.91 6.81
CA ILE A 17 5.16 18.80 5.82
C ILE A 17 4.83 17.34 5.54
N ALA A 18 5.84 16.48 5.35
CA ALA A 18 5.64 15.06 5.11
C ALA A 18 4.96 14.37 6.31
N THR A 19 5.35 14.73 7.54
CA THR A 19 4.75 14.20 8.77
C THR A 19 3.30 14.65 8.93
N LEU A 20 2.99 15.92 8.66
CA LEU A 20 1.62 16.43 8.70
C LEU A 20 0.73 15.75 7.66
N ASN A 21 1.20 15.63 6.42
CA ASN A 21 0.46 14.97 5.35
C ASN A 21 0.27 13.47 5.64
N GLY A 22 1.31 12.78 6.10
CA GLY A 22 1.23 11.38 6.50
C GLY A 22 0.30 11.16 7.69
N GLY A 23 0.35 12.06 8.67
CA GLY A 23 -0.54 12.03 9.84
C GLY A 23 -2.01 12.23 9.46
N ALA A 24 -2.32 13.24 8.65
CA ALA A 24 -3.68 13.51 8.17
C ALA A 24 -4.22 12.33 7.32
N TYR A 25 -3.39 11.78 6.44
CA TYR A 25 -3.73 10.60 5.65
C TYR A 25 -4.03 9.38 6.54
N SER A 26 -3.12 9.08 7.48
CA SER A 26 -3.28 7.96 8.40
C SER A 26 -4.52 8.11 9.28
N TYR A 27 -4.79 9.32 9.79
CA TYR A 27 -5.98 9.61 10.57
C TYR A 27 -7.25 9.40 9.74
N GLY A 28 -7.30 9.89 8.52
CA GLY A 28 -8.42 9.69 7.60
C GLY A 28 -8.69 8.21 7.31
N VAL A 29 -7.65 7.44 7.07
CA VAL A 29 -7.76 5.98 6.84
C VAL A 29 -8.28 5.28 8.11
N VAL A 30 -7.71 5.57 9.28
CA VAL A 30 -8.13 4.96 10.56
C VAL A 30 -9.58 5.30 10.89
N PHE A 31 -9.97 6.58 10.77
CA PHE A 31 -11.33 7.02 11.03
C PHE A 31 -12.35 6.36 10.11
N SER A 32 -12.08 6.37 8.79
CA SER A 32 -12.96 5.74 7.80
C SER A 32 -13.03 4.22 7.97
N SER A 33 -11.92 3.59 8.34
CA SER A 33 -11.88 2.15 8.62
C SER A 33 -12.68 1.78 9.86
N SER A 34 -12.63 2.63 10.91
CA SER A 34 -13.41 2.44 12.13
C SER A 34 -14.91 2.56 11.87
N LEU A 35 -15.31 3.52 11.04
CA LEU A 35 -16.71 3.65 10.61
C LEU A 35 -17.16 2.42 9.80
N LEU A 36 -16.38 1.99 8.82
CA LEU A 36 -16.69 0.81 8.04
C LEU A 36 -16.77 -0.44 8.93
N GLY A 37 -15.82 -0.62 9.84
CA GLY A 37 -15.82 -1.70 10.82
C GLY A 37 -17.08 -1.73 11.67
N SER A 38 -17.49 -0.57 12.21
CA SER A 38 -18.76 -0.44 12.95
C SER A 38 -19.98 -0.82 12.14
N MET A 39 -20.05 -0.39 10.88
CA MET A 39 -21.15 -0.74 9.98
C MET A 39 -21.18 -2.25 9.70
N MET A 40 -20.03 -2.86 9.49
CA MET A 40 -19.90 -4.31 9.27
C MET A 40 -20.29 -5.11 10.51
N GLN A 41 -19.88 -4.68 11.70
CA GLN A 41 -20.23 -5.31 12.98
C GLN A 41 -21.73 -5.26 13.28
N ASN A 42 -22.42 -4.23 12.82
CA ASN A 42 -23.87 -4.08 12.95
C ASN A 42 -24.68 -4.83 11.86
N SER A 43 -24.00 -5.54 10.97
CA SER A 43 -24.65 -6.34 9.93
C SER A 43 -25.37 -7.54 10.53
N THR A 44 -26.50 -7.91 9.94
CA THR A 44 -27.22 -9.15 10.25
C THR A 44 -26.52 -10.40 9.73
N ASN A 45 -25.60 -10.25 8.78
CA ASN A 45 -24.80 -11.34 8.24
C ASN A 45 -23.58 -11.60 9.13
N LYS A 46 -23.53 -12.79 9.74
CA LYS A 46 -22.44 -13.18 10.66
C LYS A 46 -21.05 -13.14 10.05
N VAL A 47 -20.92 -13.41 8.75
CA VAL A 47 -19.63 -13.35 8.04
C VAL A 47 -19.16 -11.89 7.95
N ILE A 48 -20.04 -10.98 7.55
CA ILE A 48 -19.71 -9.54 7.47
C ILE A 48 -19.41 -8.99 8.87
N GLN A 49 -20.18 -9.36 9.86
CA GLN A 49 -19.96 -8.99 11.26
C GLN A 49 -18.58 -9.42 11.77
N SER A 50 -18.19 -10.67 11.48
CA SER A 50 -16.87 -11.21 11.84
C SER A 50 -15.73 -10.44 11.14
N LEU A 51 -15.88 -10.13 9.87
CA LEU A 51 -14.88 -9.38 9.10
C LEU A 51 -14.71 -7.92 9.58
N GLY A 52 -15.76 -7.32 10.17
CA GLY A 52 -15.72 -5.98 10.74
C GLY A 52 -14.81 -5.83 11.97
N ASN A 53 -14.47 -6.93 12.64
CA ASN A 53 -13.59 -6.94 13.82
C ASN A 53 -12.09 -7.06 13.49
N GLY A 54 -11.73 -7.25 12.22
CA GLY A 54 -10.37 -7.53 11.80
C GLY A 54 -9.69 -6.38 11.04
N LEU A 55 -8.66 -6.74 10.29
CA LEU A 55 -7.91 -5.83 9.42
C LEU A 55 -8.66 -5.46 8.12
N VAL A 56 -9.75 -6.16 7.81
CA VAL A 56 -10.47 -6.01 6.54
C VAL A 56 -10.95 -4.58 6.28
N PRO A 57 -11.59 -3.87 7.23
CA PRO A 57 -11.98 -2.48 7.02
C PRO A 57 -10.80 -1.57 6.65
N THR A 58 -9.66 -1.74 7.32
CA THR A 58 -8.45 -0.95 7.05
C THR A 58 -7.86 -1.27 5.68
N MET A 59 -7.85 -2.54 5.28
CA MET A 59 -7.40 -2.94 3.95
C MET A 59 -8.29 -2.37 2.84
N VAL A 60 -9.60 -2.44 2.99
CA VAL A 60 -10.55 -1.92 2.01
C VAL A 60 -10.41 -0.41 1.86
N VAL A 61 -10.42 0.33 2.96
CA VAL A 61 -10.27 1.79 2.93
C VAL A 61 -8.89 2.20 2.40
N GLY A 62 -7.82 1.58 2.88
CA GLY A 62 -6.46 1.85 2.42
C GLY A 62 -6.27 1.62 0.93
N THR A 63 -6.83 0.52 0.40
CA THR A 63 -6.81 0.21 -1.03
C THR A 63 -7.60 1.24 -1.84
N ALA A 64 -8.78 1.62 -1.38
CA ALA A 64 -9.62 2.62 -2.05
C ALA A 64 -8.90 3.98 -2.13
N VAL A 65 -8.35 4.46 -1.01
CA VAL A 65 -7.64 5.75 -0.96
C VAL A 65 -6.38 5.74 -1.83
N ALA A 66 -5.60 4.65 -1.80
CA ALA A 66 -4.41 4.51 -2.65
C ALA A 66 -4.78 4.54 -4.14
N ASN A 67 -5.82 3.83 -4.56
CA ASN A 67 -6.28 3.82 -5.94
C ASN A 67 -6.82 5.19 -6.38
N VAL A 68 -7.59 5.89 -5.54
CA VAL A 68 -8.06 7.26 -5.82
C VAL A 68 -6.87 8.20 -6.05
N THR A 69 -5.83 8.08 -5.25
CA THR A 69 -4.61 8.89 -5.41
C THR A 69 -3.93 8.63 -6.77
N ILE A 70 -3.80 7.37 -7.17
CA ILE A 70 -3.21 6.99 -8.46
C ILE A 70 -4.04 7.53 -9.63
N PHE A 71 -5.37 7.38 -9.58
CA PHE A 71 -6.26 7.95 -10.59
C PHE A 71 -6.21 9.48 -10.63
N THR A 72 -6.10 10.14 -9.49
CA THR A 72 -5.93 11.60 -9.44
C THR A 72 -4.65 12.05 -10.14
N HIS A 73 -3.56 11.30 -9.99
CA HIS A 73 -2.31 11.59 -10.72
C HIS A 73 -2.47 11.38 -12.23
N TYR A 74 -3.20 10.35 -12.65
CA TYR A 74 -3.47 10.10 -14.05
C TYR A 74 -4.33 11.21 -14.68
N PHE A 75 -5.47 11.56 -14.08
CA PHE A 75 -6.35 12.61 -14.57
C PHE A 75 -5.74 14.01 -14.52
N SER A 76 -4.76 14.23 -13.64
CA SER A 76 -3.99 15.49 -13.62
C SER A 76 -2.79 15.49 -14.59
N GLY A 77 -2.63 14.46 -15.42
CA GLY A 77 -1.58 14.36 -16.42
C GLY A 77 -0.17 14.15 -15.84
N LYS A 78 -0.05 13.75 -14.57
CA LYS A 78 1.23 13.49 -13.91
C LYS A 78 1.84 12.13 -14.27
N ILE A 79 1.01 11.18 -14.64
CA ILE A 79 1.41 9.83 -15.07
C ILE A 79 0.64 9.45 -16.33
N ASP A 80 1.25 8.62 -17.17
CA ASP A 80 0.64 8.06 -18.37
C ASP A 80 -0.12 6.74 -18.06
N GLU A 81 -0.77 6.18 -19.08
CA GLU A 81 -1.54 4.94 -18.95
C GLU A 81 -0.67 3.75 -18.54
N THR A 82 0.56 3.68 -19.03
CA THR A 82 1.50 2.60 -18.71
C THR A 82 1.89 2.65 -17.25
N GLU A 83 2.22 3.85 -16.74
CA GLU A 83 2.56 4.06 -15.35
C GLU A 83 1.33 3.90 -14.42
N LEU A 84 0.13 4.28 -14.88
CA LEU A 84 -1.13 4.02 -14.19
C LEU A 84 -1.31 2.52 -13.93
N CYS A 85 -1.26 1.69 -14.99
CA CYS A 85 -1.40 0.24 -14.86
C CYS A 85 -0.34 -0.38 -13.95
N LYS A 86 0.90 0.10 -14.05
CA LYS A 86 2.00 -0.35 -13.22
C LYS A 86 1.81 0.00 -11.74
N GLN A 87 1.41 1.23 -11.45
CA GLN A 87 1.17 1.68 -10.07
C GLN A 87 -0.04 0.97 -9.46
N LEU A 88 -1.14 0.80 -10.20
CA LEU A 88 -2.29 0.03 -9.73
C LEU A 88 -1.91 -1.42 -9.41
N GLY A 89 -1.18 -2.09 -10.31
CA GLY A 89 -0.72 -3.45 -10.11
C GLY A 89 0.17 -3.59 -8.87
N ARG A 90 1.19 -2.73 -8.76
CA ARG A 90 2.13 -2.74 -7.63
C ARG A 90 1.45 -2.45 -6.30
N THR A 91 0.64 -1.40 -6.24
CA THR A 91 -0.02 -0.96 -5.00
C THR A 91 -1.01 -2.00 -4.51
N ASN A 92 -1.88 -2.52 -5.39
CA ASN A 92 -2.89 -3.49 -4.98
C ASN A 92 -2.27 -4.84 -4.57
N THR A 93 -1.24 -5.31 -5.29
CA THR A 93 -0.52 -6.53 -4.92
C THR A 93 0.18 -6.37 -3.58
N SER A 94 0.82 -5.23 -3.33
CA SER A 94 1.50 -4.94 -2.06
C SER A 94 0.52 -4.87 -0.88
N LEU A 95 -0.62 -4.21 -1.04
CA LEU A 95 -1.65 -4.10 0.00
C LEU A 95 -2.27 -5.46 0.33
N LEU A 96 -2.60 -6.26 -0.68
CA LEU A 96 -3.19 -7.59 -0.48
C LEU A 96 -2.21 -8.55 0.19
N SER A 97 -0.96 -8.60 -0.27
CA SER A 97 0.05 -9.48 0.32
C SER A 97 0.46 -9.03 1.73
N GLY A 98 0.63 -7.72 1.95
CA GLY A 98 0.91 -7.16 3.27
C GLY A 98 -0.19 -7.48 4.28
N GLY A 99 -1.45 -7.36 3.87
CA GLY A 99 -2.60 -7.73 4.69
C GLY A 99 -2.66 -9.22 5.00
N ALA A 100 -2.47 -10.09 4.01
CA ALA A 100 -2.45 -11.54 4.21
C ALA A 100 -1.34 -11.97 5.18
N MET A 101 -0.14 -11.39 5.03
CA MET A 101 1.00 -11.67 5.93
C MET A 101 0.82 -11.08 7.31
N ALA A 102 0.09 -9.96 7.45
CA ALA A 102 -0.26 -9.43 8.78
C ALA A 102 -1.18 -10.38 9.55
N PHE A 103 -2.15 -11.01 8.87
CA PHE A 103 -2.97 -12.07 9.46
C PHE A 103 -2.12 -13.26 9.90
N ALA A 104 -1.24 -13.75 9.03
CA ALA A 104 -0.35 -14.86 9.37
C ALA A 104 0.58 -14.50 10.54
N GLY A 105 1.12 -13.28 10.55
CA GLY A 105 1.96 -12.78 11.65
C GLY A 105 1.22 -12.73 12.99
N GLN A 106 -0.05 -12.33 13.00
CA GLN A 106 -0.87 -12.33 14.22
C GLN A 106 -1.16 -13.75 14.73
N ALA A 107 -1.32 -14.71 13.82
CA ALA A 107 -1.55 -16.11 14.21
C ALA A 107 -0.30 -16.78 14.81
N LEU A 108 0.89 -16.36 14.39
CA LEU A 108 2.16 -16.95 14.83
C LEU A 108 2.75 -16.27 16.06
N ILE A 109 2.48 -14.99 16.27
CA ILE A 109 3.04 -14.18 17.35
C ILE A 109 1.92 -13.82 18.33
N PRO A 110 2.00 -14.24 19.60
CA PRO A 110 0.94 -14.04 20.58
C PRO A 110 0.74 -12.57 21.00
N ILE A 111 1.59 -11.67 20.54
CA ILE A 111 1.44 -10.23 20.74
C ILE A 111 0.77 -9.63 19.50
N PRO A 112 -0.54 -9.30 19.53
CA PRO A 112 -1.34 -9.03 18.31
C PRO A 112 -0.78 -7.91 17.42
N VAL A 113 -0.36 -6.81 18.01
CA VAL A 113 0.12 -5.64 17.25
C VAL A 113 1.48 -5.90 16.62
N VAL A 114 2.39 -6.56 17.33
CA VAL A 114 3.75 -6.83 16.86
C VAL A 114 3.72 -7.85 15.73
N GLY A 115 2.92 -8.91 15.85
CA GLY A 115 2.75 -9.92 14.80
C GLY A 115 2.21 -9.32 13.50
N ALA A 116 1.20 -8.46 13.58
CA ALA A 116 0.63 -7.78 12.42
C ALA A 116 1.63 -6.84 11.74
N LEU A 117 2.39 -6.07 12.52
CA LEU A 117 3.41 -5.17 11.98
C LEU A 117 4.51 -5.93 11.25
N ILE A 118 5.11 -6.93 11.88
CA ILE A 118 6.16 -7.74 11.25
C ILE A 118 5.63 -8.44 10.00
N GLY A 119 4.45 -9.06 10.08
CA GLY A 119 3.81 -9.73 8.96
C GLY A 119 3.55 -8.79 7.79
N SER A 120 3.04 -7.59 8.04
CA SER A 120 2.77 -6.60 6.97
C SER A 120 4.05 -6.11 6.29
N PHE A 121 5.13 -5.87 7.04
CA PHE A 121 6.42 -5.50 6.46
C PHE A 121 7.01 -6.61 5.59
N VAL A 122 6.99 -7.85 6.06
CA VAL A 122 7.47 -9.01 5.29
C VAL A 122 6.62 -9.20 4.03
N GLY A 123 5.31 -9.12 4.14
CA GLY A 123 4.39 -9.24 3.01
C GLY A 123 4.60 -8.16 1.96
N ALA A 124 4.77 -6.91 2.37
CA ALA A 124 5.04 -5.81 1.46
C ALA A 124 6.39 -5.98 0.73
N ALA A 125 7.45 -6.35 1.45
CA ALA A 125 8.77 -6.58 0.87
C ALA A 125 8.78 -7.74 -0.13
N LEU A 126 8.12 -8.85 0.18
CA LEU A 126 8.00 -10.01 -0.71
C LEU A 126 7.20 -9.66 -1.97
N SER A 127 6.09 -8.91 -1.81
CA SER A 127 5.29 -8.44 -2.94
C SER A 127 6.09 -7.55 -3.88
N GLU A 128 6.86 -6.62 -3.34
CA GLU A 128 7.71 -5.73 -4.13
C GLU A 128 8.78 -6.49 -4.90
N ALA A 129 9.47 -7.43 -4.24
CA ALA A 129 10.46 -8.30 -4.86
C ALA A 129 9.85 -9.14 -5.99
N PHE A 130 8.68 -9.73 -5.75
CA PHE A 130 7.97 -10.52 -6.75
C PHE A 130 7.54 -9.68 -7.96
N PHE A 131 6.96 -8.50 -7.71
CA PHE A 131 6.53 -7.58 -8.77
C PHE A 131 7.71 -7.10 -9.64
N ASN A 132 8.84 -6.78 -9.00
CA ASN A 132 10.06 -6.39 -9.70
C ASN A 132 10.62 -7.54 -10.54
N ALA A 133 10.60 -8.78 -10.03
CA ALA A 133 11.05 -9.96 -10.77
C ALA A 133 10.18 -10.23 -12.01
N LEU A 134 8.85 -10.08 -11.89
CA LEU A 134 7.92 -10.21 -13.02
C LEU A 134 8.15 -9.14 -14.10
N ASN A 135 8.37 -7.89 -13.69
CA ASN A 135 8.66 -6.80 -14.61
C ASN A 135 9.99 -7.02 -15.34
N SER A 136 11.03 -7.47 -14.64
CA SER A 136 12.33 -7.78 -15.25
C SER A 136 12.20 -8.87 -16.33
N LYS A 137 11.44 -9.93 -16.06
CA LYS A 137 11.18 -11.00 -17.05
C LYS A 137 10.41 -10.48 -18.27
N LYS A 138 9.41 -9.61 -18.08
CA LYS A 138 8.66 -9.01 -19.19
C LYS A 138 9.56 -8.17 -20.10
N VAL A 139 10.44 -7.36 -19.52
CA VAL A 139 11.40 -6.54 -20.25
C VAL A 139 12.39 -7.43 -21.04
N GLU A 140 12.90 -8.49 -20.42
CA GLU A 140 13.80 -9.44 -21.08
C GLU A 140 13.14 -10.13 -22.27
N LEU A 141 11.92 -10.65 -22.11
CA LEU A 141 11.15 -11.27 -23.18
C LEU A 141 10.84 -10.30 -24.34
N ALA A 142 10.49 -9.05 -24.02
CA ALA A 142 10.26 -8.02 -25.04
C ALA A 142 11.54 -7.68 -25.80
N ARG A 143 12.70 -7.66 -25.14
CA ARG A 143 14.02 -7.45 -25.75
C ARG A 143 14.39 -8.60 -26.70
N GLN A 144 14.20 -9.84 -26.24
CA GLN A 144 14.49 -11.04 -27.07
C GLN A 144 13.59 -11.10 -28.29
N LYS A 145 12.32 -10.72 -28.18
CA LYS A 145 11.42 -10.67 -29.34
C LYS A 145 11.89 -9.66 -30.39
N ARG A 146 12.33 -8.47 -29.96
CA ARG A 146 12.83 -7.40 -30.83
C ARG A 146 14.14 -7.76 -31.56
N ILE A 147 14.94 -8.67 -31.02
CA ILE A 147 16.20 -9.13 -31.66
C ILE A 147 15.93 -10.22 -32.67
N ARG A 148 14.80 -10.93 -32.56
CA ARG A 148 14.45 -12.06 -33.42
C ARG A 148 13.63 -11.64 -34.66
N ASP A 149 12.94 -10.50 -34.61
CA ASP A 149 12.24 -9.87 -35.73
C ASP A 149 13.16 -8.90 -36.48
#